data_6b8e67c7da644b1f0663efd80ebee0da
#
_entry.id   6b8e67c7da644b1f0663efd80ebee0da
#
_cell.length_a   1.000
_cell.length_b   1.000
_cell.length_c   1.000
_cell.angle_alpha   90.00
_cell.angle_beta   90.00
_cell.angle_gamma   90.00
#
_symmetry.space_group_name_H-M   'P 1'
#
loop_
_entity.id
_entity.type
_entity.pdbx_description
1 polymer ?
#
loop_
_entity_poly.entity_id
_entity_poly.type
_entity_poly.pdbx_seq_one_letter_code
_entity_poly.pdbx_strand_id
1 'polypeptide(L)'
;GLTSRISGHINFFGMDIEKDARKIKDRIGVVLDDGCFYDELSLAEMKDVIASAYSAWSERDFKEYMERFELSPKQKINTLSKGMKMKYALALALSHNAELLIMDEPTSGLDPLIRGQLLTILTDYMSNGGKGVFFSTHITSDLDKIADMLILIDNGRIVFQEEKDTLLDSYRIVKGDMRKMDENIRKLFLRISETAYGFTGITQKVSEVQQYIPDIIIERPTIEDIMLGNIEGGKE
;
A
#
# COMPACT_ATOMS: atom_id res chain seq x y z
N GLY A 1 -9.95 14.92 -9.94
CA GLY A 1 -10.41 13.94 -8.98
C GLY A 1 -11.83 13.50 -9.25
N LEU A 2 -12.17 12.28 -8.86
CA LEU A 2 -13.53 11.73 -9.02
C LEU A 2 -14.50 12.30 -7.98
N THR A 3 -13.97 12.86 -6.88
CA THR A 3 -14.76 13.45 -5.80
C THR A 3 -14.22 14.84 -5.45
N SER A 4 -15.10 15.68 -4.90
CA SER A 4 -14.71 16.99 -4.37
C SER A 4 -14.37 16.86 -2.89
N ARG A 5 -13.32 17.53 -2.45
CA ARG A 5 -13.02 17.64 -1.01
C ARG A 5 -14.07 18.50 -0.32
N ILE A 6 -14.36 18.22 0.95
CA ILE A 6 -15.26 19.01 1.78
C ILE A 6 -14.50 20.19 2.41
N SER A 7 -13.24 19.94 2.87
CA SER A 7 -12.39 20.94 3.52
C SER A 7 -10.91 20.54 3.45
N GLY A 8 -10.03 21.39 3.96
CA GLY A 8 -8.59 21.13 4.01
C GLY A 8 -7.85 21.57 2.73
N HIS A 9 -6.55 21.28 2.66
CA HIS A 9 -5.68 21.57 1.53
C HIS A 9 -4.95 20.30 1.07
N ILE A 10 -4.76 20.16 -0.23
CA ILE A 10 -4.00 19.05 -0.82
C ILE A 10 -2.87 19.65 -1.66
N ASN A 11 -1.64 19.36 -1.25
CA ASN A 11 -0.44 19.81 -1.94
C ASN A 11 0.34 18.60 -2.46
N PHE A 12 0.80 18.68 -3.71
CA PHE A 12 1.75 17.77 -4.31
C PHE A 12 2.97 18.55 -4.79
N PHE A 13 4.16 18.10 -4.45
CA PHE A 13 5.41 18.74 -4.90
C PHE A 13 5.47 20.24 -4.58
N GLY A 14 4.88 20.68 -3.45
CA GLY A 14 4.75 22.09 -3.07
C GLY A 14 3.69 22.88 -3.82
N MET A 15 2.93 22.26 -4.72
CA MET A 15 1.87 22.89 -5.53
C MET A 15 0.48 22.54 -4.99
N ASP A 16 -0.44 23.50 -5.02
CA ASP A 16 -1.84 23.30 -4.65
C ASP A 16 -2.62 22.62 -5.80
N ILE A 17 -3.33 21.53 -5.48
CA ILE A 17 -4.05 20.72 -6.48
C ILE A 17 -5.15 21.50 -7.21
N GLU A 18 -5.72 22.55 -6.64
CA GLU A 18 -6.76 23.34 -7.31
C GLU A 18 -6.17 24.33 -8.30
N LYS A 19 -5.00 24.89 -7.97
CA LYS A 19 -4.33 25.91 -8.80
C LYS A 19 -3.49 25.30 -9.91
N ASP A 20 -2.80 24.21 -9.59
CA ASP A 20 -1.78 23.61 -10.46
C ASP A 20 -2.15 22.19 -10.92
N ALA A 21 -3.44 21.83 -10.92
CA ALA A 21 -3.93 20.48 -11.22
C ALA A 21 -3.29 19.83 -12.46
N ARG A 22 -3.13 20.58 -13.57
CA ARG A 22 -2.56 20.06 -14.81
C ARG A 22 -1.08 19.69 -14.62
N LYS A 23 -0.28 20.57 -14.00
CA LYS A 23 1.15 20.33 -13.76
C LYS A 23 1.36 19.15 -12.80
N ILE A 24 0.52 19.06 -11.77
CA ILE A 24 0.56 17.95 -10.80
C ILE A 24 0.23 16.64 -11.51
N LYS A 25 -0.86 16.58 -12.26
CA LYS A 25 -1.28 15.36 -12.98
C LYS A 25 -0.26 14.89 -14.01
N ASP A 26 0.47 15.80 -14.63
CA ASP A 26 1.53 15.49 -15.60
C ASP A 26 2.73 14.77 -14.95
N ARG A 27 2.90 14.90 -13.62
CA ARG A 27 3.97 14.30 -12.81
C ARG A 27 3.52 13.06 -12.01
N ILE A 28 2.24 12.73 -12.06
CA ILE A 28 1.67 11.61 -11.29
C ILE A 28 1.22 10.51 -12.24
N GLY A 29 1.64 9.28 -11.98
CA GLY A 29 1.05 8.08 -12.56
C GLY A 29 -0.04 7.53 -11.65
N VAL A 30 -1.23 7.24 -12.20
CA VAL A 30 -2.35 6.68 -11.43
C VAL A 30 -2.68 5.29 -11.95
N VAL A 31 -2.75 4.33 -11.04
CA VAL A 31 -3.12 2.94 -11.33
C VAL A 31 -4.27 2.55 -10.41
N LEU A 32 -5.45 2.30 -10.99
CA LEU A 32 -6.65 1.91 -10.26
C LEU A 32 -6.92 0.41 -10.44
N ASP A 33 -7.58 -0.22 -9.48
CA ASP A 33 -7.87 -1.66 -9.47
C ASP A 33 -8.62 -2.12 -10.75
N ASP A 34 -9.63 -1.37 -11.18
CA ASP A 34 -10.43 -1.69 -12.38
C ASP A 34 -9.91 -1.06 -13.69
N GLY A 35 -8.85 -0.25 -13.61
CA GLY A 35 -8.11 0.27 -14.75
C GLY A 35 -8.75 1.39 -15.56
N CYS A 36 -9.99 1.81 -15.38
CA CYS A 36 -10.67 2.91 -16.10
C CYS A 36 -10.40 2.97 -17.62
N PHE A 37 -10.38 1.83 -18.30
CA PHE A 37 -10.10 1.71 -19.73
C PHE A 37 -11.38 1.55 -20.55
N TYR A 38 -11.31 1.92 -21.82
CA TYR A 38 -12.37 1.61 -22.80
C TYR A 38 -12.16 0.18 -23.31
N ASP A 39 -13.01 -0.74 -22.88
CA ASP A 39 -12.89 -2.17 -23.11
C ASP A 39 -12.81 -2.59 -24.60
N GLU A 40 -13.44 -1.82 -25.49
CA GLU A 40 -13.48 -2.09 -26.92
C GLU A 40 -12.20 -1.68 -27.67
N LEU A 41 -11.36 -0.84 -27.05
CA LEU A 41 -10.13 -0.39 -27.68
C LEU A 41 -9.03 -1.44 -27.59
N SER A 42 -8.13 -1.42 -28.54
CA SER A 42 -6.84 -2.10 -28.45
C SER A 42 -5.91 -1.36 -27.49
N LEU A 43 -4.85 -2.03 -27.01
CA LEU A 43 -3.85 -1.39 -26.17
C LEU A 43 -3.16 -0.21 -26.87
N ALA A 44 -2.94 -0.30 -28.19
CA ALA A 44 -2.38 0.82 -28.96
C ALA A 44 -3.32 2.02 -29.01
N GLU A 45 -4.61 1.80 -29.30
CA GLU A 45 -5.60 2.89 -29.36
C GLU A 45 -5.80 3.55 -28.00
N MET A 46 -5.89 2.75 -26.92
CA MET A 46 -6.02 3.30 -25.56
C MET A 46 -4.77 4.07 -25.14
N LYS A 47 -3.57 3.59 -25.49
CA LYS A 47 -2.31 4.31 -25.30
C LYS A 47 -2.35 5.68 -25.97
N ASP A 48 -2.81 5.78 -27.22
CA ASP A 48 -2.88 7.07 -27.93
C ASP A 48 -3.79 8.08 -27.23
N VAL A 49 -4.91 7.62 -26.66
CA VAL A 49 -5.79 8.46 -25.85
C VAL A 49 -5.06 8.99 -24.61
N ILE A 50 -4.39 8.12 -23.88
CA ILE A 50 -3.73 8.48 -22.62
C ILE A 50 -2.47 9.31 -22.88
N ALA A 51 -1.64 8.92 -23.83
CA ALA A 51 -0.38 9.59 -24.15
C ALA A 51 -0.57 11.08 -24.48
N SER A 52 -1.69 11.43 -25.14
CA SER A 52 -2.01 12.82 -25.48
C SER A 52 -2.19 13.75 -24.28
N ALA A 53 -2.43 13.21 -23.09
CA ALA A 53 -2.63 13.98 -21.87
C ALA A 53 -1.32 14.37 -21.15
N TYR A 54 -0.20 13.73 -21.49
CA TYR A 54 1.08 13.89 -20.80
C TYR A 54 2.13 14.57 -21.66
N SER A 55 2.80 15.60 -21.11
CA SER A 55 3.82 16.37 -21.83
C SER A 55 5.14 15.61 -21.99
N ALA A 56 5.46 14.72 -21.05
CA ALA A 56 6.70 13.95 -20.99
C ALA A 56 6.52 12.48 -21.43
N TRP A 57 5.53 12.20 -22.29
CA TRP A 57 5.31 10.85 -22.80
C TRP A 57 6.51 10.31 -23.56
N SER A 58 6.92 9.08 -23.25
CA SER A 58 8.01 8.36 -23.90
C SER A 58 7.49 7.11 -24.62
N GLU A 59 7.41 7.19 -25.93
CA GLU A 59 7.01 6.04 -26.77
C GLU A 59 8.02 4.89 -26.68
N ARG A 60 9.30 5.24 -26.50
CA ARG A 60 10.37 4.24 -26.29
C ARG A 60 10.13 3.44 -25.01
N ASP A 61 9.89 4.13 -23.88
CA ASP A 61 9.72 3.47 -22.60
C ASP A 61 8.41 2.68 -22.57
N PHE A 62 7.34 3.18 -23.18
CA PHE A 62 6.11 2.43 -23.33
C PHE A 62 6.32 1.12 -24.10
N LYS A 63 7.05 1.16 -25.21
CA LYS A 63 7.37 -0.03 -26.00
C LYS A 63 8.19 -1.04 -25.20
N GLU A 64 9.18 -0.57 -24.45
CA GLU A 64 10.01 -1.40 -23.57
C GLU A 64 9.17 -2.09 -22.48
N TYR A 65 8.26 -1.36 -21.83
CA TYR A 65 7.35 -1.96 -20.85
C TYR A 65 6.37 -2.95 -21.49
N MET A 66 5.83 -2.67 -22.66
CA MET A 66 4.94 -3.60 -23.37
C MET A 66 5.67 -4.92 -23.69
N GLU A 67 6.93 -4.84 -24.14
CA GLU A 67 7.78 -6.01 -24.41
C GLU A 67 8.08 -6.76 -23.10
N ARG A 68 8.51 -6.07 -22.03
CA ARG A 68 8.79 -6.64 -20.70
C ARG A 68 7.58 -7.34 -20.09
N PHE A 69 6.37 -6.84 -20.35
CA PHE A 69 5.12 -7.38 -19.82
C PHE A 69 4.46 -8.40 -20.75
N GLU A 70 5.07 -8.67 -21.90
CA GLU A 70 4.55 -9.60 -22.91
C GLU A 70 3.14 -9.21 -23.40
N LEU A 71 2.89 -7.90 -23.57
CA LEU A 71 1.62 -7.36 -24.04
C LEU A 71 1.70 -7.00 -25.52
N SER A 72 0.71 -7.46 -26.30
CA SER A 72 0.62 -7.10 -27.72
C SER A 72 -0.22 -5.83 -27.93
N PRO A 73 0.30 -4.81 -28.64
CA PRO A 73 -0.46 -3.57 -28.93
C PRO A 73 -1.81 -3.79 -29.62
N LYS A 74 -1.97 -4.91 -30.32
CA LYS A 74 -3.19 -5.27 -31.06
C LYS A 74 -4.25 -5.96 -30.19
N GLN A 75 -3.90 -6.40 -28.98
CA GLN A 75 -4.87 -7.00 -28.05
C GLN A 75 -5.92 -5.98 -27.65
N LYS A 76 -7.18 -6.43 -27.52
CA LYS A 76 -8.26 -5.63 -26.97
C LYS A 76 -8.26 -5.71 -25.44
N ILE A 77 -8.61 -4.62 -24.79
CA ILE A 77 -8.61 -4.50 -23.32
C ILE A 77 -9.55 -5.53 -22.68
N ASN A 78 -10.72 -5.77 -23.25
CA ASN A 78 -11.68 -6.76 -22.75
C ASN A 78 -11.17 -8.22 -22.78
N THR A 79 -10.10 -8.51 -23.52
CA THR A 79 -9.49 -9.84 -23.57
C THR A 79 -8.39 -10.05 -22.54
N LEU A 80 -8.00 -9.02 -21.80
CA LEU A 80 -6.93 -9.08 -20.82
C LEU A 80 -7.42 -9.69 -19.51
N SER A 81 -6.58 -10.53 -18.90
CA SER A 81 -6.75 -10.91 -17.49
C SER A 81 -6.53 -9.70 -16.56
N LYS A 82 -6.96 -9.78 -15.29
CA LYS A 82 -6.72 -8.74 -14.29
C LYS A 82 -5.22 -8.40 -14.19
N GLY A 83 -4.35 -9.40 -14.14
CA GLY A 83 -2.90 -9.19 -14.09
C GLY A 83 -2.35 -8.50 -15.34
N MET A 84 -2.86 -8.81 -16.54
CA MET A 84 -2.47 -8.12 -17.77
C MET A 84 -2.97 -6.68 -17.79
N LYS A 85 -4.19 -6.40 -17.32
CA LYS A 85 -4.71 -5.02 -17.17
C LYS A 85 -3.83 -4.22 -16.21
N MET A 86 -3.41 -4.80 -15.09
CA MET A 86 -2.51 -4.18 -14.13
C MET A 86 -1.13 -3.87 -14.75
N LYS A 87 -0.52 -4.82 -15.44
CA LYS A 87 0.73 -4.61 -16.18
C LYS A 87 0.60 -3.48 -17.22
N TYR A 88 -0.51 -3.45 -17.94
CA TYR A 88 -0.77 -2.40 -18.93
C TYR A 88 -0.96 -1.02 -18.28
N ALA A 89 -1.71 -0.92 -17.18
CA ALA A 89 -1.87 0.31 -16.41
C ALA A 89 -0.51 0.84 -15.91
N LEU A 90 0.34 -0.07 -15.44
CA LEU A 90 1.68 0.28 -15.00
C LEU A 90 2.58 0.73 -16.18
N ALA A 91 2.51 0.06 -17.33
CA ALA A 91 3.23 0.49 -18.53
C ALA A 91 2.87 1.94 -18.92
N LEU A 92 1.57 2.28 -18.89
CA LEU A 92 1.11 3.64 -19.15
C LEU A 92 1.64 4.63 -18.10
N ALA A 93 1.51 4.31 -16.82
CA ALA A 93 1.90 5.18 -15.72
C ALA A 93 3.42 5.44 -15.66
N LEU A 94 4.23 4.47 -16.09
CA LEU A 94 5.69 4.59 -16.10
C LEU A 94 6.23 5.31 -17.35
N SER A 95 5.43 5.39 -18.42
CA SER A 95 5.89 5.89 -19.74
C SER A 95 5.86 7.40 -19.89
N HIS A 96 5.40 8.16 -18.89
CA HIS A 96 5.42 9.63 -18.92
C HIS A 96 6.33 10.24 -17.86
N ASN A 97 7.32 9.48 -17.38
CA ASN A 97 8.30 9.92 -16.40
C ASN A 97 7.67 10.42 -15.08
N ALA A 98 6.60 9.78 -14.62
CA ALA A 98 5.97 10.10 -13.36
C ALA A 98 6.99 10.15 -12.22
N GLU A 99 6.80 11.08 -11.29
CA GLU A 99 7.62 11.20 -10.07
C GLU A 99 6.95 10.51 -8.87
N LEU A 100 5.62 10.39 -8.92
CA LEU A 100 4.82 9.70 -7.91
C LEU A 100 3.82 8.76 -8.60
N LEU A 101 3.84 7.49 -8.22
CA LEU A 101 2.77 6.55 -8.55
C LEU A 101 1.75 6.54 -7.42
N ILE A 102 0.47 6.69 -7.76
CA ILE A 102 -0.66 6.51 -6.84
C ILE A 102 -1.44 5.29 -7.31
N MET A 103 -1.54 4.29 -6.45
CA MET A 103 -2.09 2.99 -6.82
C MET A 103 -3.15 2.57 -5.80
N ASP A 104 -4.26 2.03 -6.30
CA ASP A 104 -5.32 1.49 -5.46
C ASP A 104 -5.35 -0.03 -5.59
N GLU A 105 -5.07 -0.74 -4.47
CA GLU A 105 -5.04 -2.20 -4.36
C GLU A 105 -4.26 -2.91 -5.51
N PRO A 106 -3.03 -2.49 -5.85
CA PRO A 106 -2.36 -2.91 -7.08
C PRO A 106 -2.06 -4.41 -7.17
N THR A 107 -2.05 -5.11 -6.04
CA THR A 107 -1.73 -6.54 -5.96
C THR A 107 -2.94 -7.42 -5.70
N SER A 108 -4.10 -6.82 -5.46
CA SER A 108 -5.33 -7.53 -5.11
C SER A 108 -5.80 -8.42 -6.26
N GLY A 109 -6.05 -9.69 -5.94
CA GLY A 109 -6.53 -10.68 -6.93
C GLY A 109 -5.50 -11.10 -7.98
N LEU A 110 -4.23 -10.74 -7.83
CA LEU A 110 -3.14 -11.24 -8.66
C LEU A 110 -2.63 -12.58 -8.12
N ASP A 111 -2.20 -13.46 -9.03
CA ASP A 111 -1.46 -14.66 -8.63
C ASP A 111 -0.10 -14.29 -8.01
N PRO A 112 0.49 -15.17 -7.19
CA PRO A 112 1.73 -14.87 -6.46
C PRO A 112 2.92 -14.49 -7.35
N LEU A 113 3.01 -15.04 -8.57
CA LEU A 113 4.11 -14.75 -9.49
C LEU A 113 3.99 -13.32 -10.04
N ILE A 114 2.83 -12.96 -10.56
CA ILE A 114 2.56 -11.61 -11.10
C ILE A 114 2.69 -10.56 -9.98
N ARG A 115 2.18 -10.86 -8.78
CA ARG A 115 2.34 -10.01 -7.59
C ARG A 115 3.82 -9.77 -7.25
N GLY A 116 4.65 -10.81 -7.24
CA GLY A 116 6.09 -10.67 -7.00
C GLY A 116 6.78 -9.81 -8.07
N GLN A 117 6.44 -10.02 -9.35
CA GLN A 117 6.95 -9.20 -10.45
C GLN A 117 6.58 -7.72 -10.29
N LEU A 118 5.33 -7.42 -9.92
CA LEU A 118 4.87 -6.05 -9.69
C LEU A 118 5.67 -5.37 -8.60
N LEU A 119 5.83 -6.02 -7.43
CA LEU A 119 6.60 -5.45 -6.31
C LEU A 119 8.07 -5.18 -6.70
N THR A 120 8.69 -6.06 -7.48
CA THR A 120 10.05 -5.84 -8.00
C THR A 120 10.11 -4.60 -8.90
N ILE A 121 9.15 -4.42 -9.80
CA ILE A 121 9.08 -3.25 -10.69
C ILE A 121 8.93 -1.96 -9.88
N LEU A 122 8.12 -1.96 -8.83
CA LEU A 122 7.94 -0.81 -7.96
C LEU A 122 9.21 -0.48 -7.18
N THR A 123 9.92 -1.49 -6.69
CA THR A 123 11.23 -1.32 -6.03
C THR A 123 12.27 -0.74 -7.00
N ASP A 124 12.36 -1.27 -8.23
CA ASP A 124 13.25 -0.74 -9.27
C ASP A 124 12.92 0.73 -9.58
N TYR A 125 11.62 1.06 -9.68
CA TYR A 125 11.18 2.42 -9.94
C TYR A 125 11.60 3.40 -8.84
N MET A 126 11.41 3.04 -7.57
CA MET A 126 11.82 3.86 -6.41
C MET A 126 13.34 4.02 -6.33
N SER A 127 14.10 3.01 -6.73
CA SER A 127 15.57 3.03 -6.72
C SER A 127 16.19 4.03 -7.69
N ASN A 128 15.42 4.52 -8.68
CA ASN A 128 15.89 5.51 -9.66
C ASN A 128 15.91 6.96 -9.13
N GLY A 129 15.88 7.17 -7.83
CA GLY A 129 16.03 8.47 -7.15
C GLY A 129 14.92 9.50 -7.45
N GLY A 130 14.44 10.16 -6.41
CA GLY A 130 13.41 11.21 -6.55
C GLY A 130 12.03 10.72 -6.95
N LYS A 131 11.80 9.40 -6.97
CA LYS A 131 10.53 8.77 -7.31
C LYS A 131 9.91 8.11 -6.09
N GLY A 132 8.58 8.18 -5.98
CA GLY A 132 7.82 7.61 -4.88
C GLY A 132 6.65 6.77 -5.34
N VAL A 133 6.23 5.85 -4.48
CA VAL A 133 5.02 5.05 -4.67
C VAL A 133 4.13 5.25 -3.43
N PHE A 134 2.88 5.61 -3.66
CA PHE A 134 1.85 5.66 -2.64
C PHE A 134 0.72 4.71 -3.05
N PHE A 135 0.48 3.67 -2.29
CA PHE A 135 -0.57 2.70 -2.62
C PHE A 135 -1.38 2.28 -1.40
N SER A 136 -2.66 2.01 -1.64
CA SER A 136 -3.52 1.35 -0.67
C SER A 136 -3.40 -0.17 -0.81
N THR A 137 -3.46 -0.89 0.29
CA THR A 137 -3.57 -2.36 0.28
C THR A 137 -4.10 -2.87 1.61
N HIS A 138 -4.84 -3.97 1.57
CA HIS A 138 -5.19 -4.79 2.72
C HIS A 138 -4.24 -6.00 2.88
N ILE A 139 -3.26 -6.15 1.98
CA ILE A 139 -2.32 -7.27 1.97
C ILE A 139 -1.03 -6.85 2.65
N THR A 140 -0.96 -7.05 3.97
CA THR A 140 0.16 -6.60 4.82
C THR A 140 1.51 -7.15 4.41
N SER A 141 1.57 -8.37 3.85
CA SER A 141 2.80 -8.97 3.37
C SER A 141 3.45 -8.25 2.17
N ASP A 142 2.74 -7.35 1.48
CA ASP A 142 3.35 -6.47 0.47
C ASP A 142 4.05 -5.29 1.14
N LEU A 143 3.43 -4.76 2.19
CA LEU A 143 4.01 -3.68 2.99
C LEU A 143 5.34 -4.12 3.63
N ASP A 144 5.43 -5.34 4.12
CA ASP A 144 6.68 -5.91 4.65
C ASP A 144 7.84 -5.82 3.62
N LYS A 145 7.52 -6.00 2.32
CA LYS A 145 8.51 -6.07 1.26
C LYS A 145 9.00 -4.72 0.75
N ILE A 146 8.10 -3.74 0.59
CA ILE A 146 8.43 -2.51 -0.13
C ILE A 146 8.08 -1.21 0.59
N ALA A 147 7.33 -1.24 1.69
CA ALA A 147 6.94 -0.01 2.37
C ALA A 147 8.05 0.52 3.27
N ASP A 148 8.31 1.83 3.21
CA ASP A 148 9.14 2.56 4.16
C ASP A 148 8.27 3.23 5.23
N MET A 149 7.13 3.81 4.80
CA MET A 149 6.16 4.50 5.65
C MET A 149 4.82 3.79 5.64
N LEU A 150 4.18 3.72 6.79
CA LEU A 150 2.86 3.11 6.97
C LEU A 150 1.86 4.13 7.49
N ILE A 151 0.67 4.14 6.90
CA ILE A 151 -0.47 4.94 7.35
C ILE A 151 -1.64 3.99 7.55
N LEU A 152 -2.12 3.86 8.78
CA LEU A 152 -3.36 3.14 9.07
C LEU A 152 -4.53 4.11 9.14
N ILE A 153 -5.54 3.85 8.33
CA ILE A 153 -6.81 4.60 8.34
C ILE A 153 -7.92 3.65 8.79
N ASP A 154 -8.63 4.03 9.84
CA ASP A 154 -9.84 3.35 10.29
C ASP A 154 -10.98 4.35 10.48
N ASN A 155 -12.18 4.01 10.00
CA ASN A 155 -13.38 4.86 10.08
C ASN A 155 -13.13 6.33 9.66
N GLY A 156 -12.31 6.56 8.61
CA GLY A 156 -11.99 7.87 8.06
C GLY A 156 -11.01 8.69 8.91
N ARG A 157 -10.36 8.09 9.90
CA ARG A 157 -9.35 8.73 10.75
C ARG A 157 -7.99 8.05 10.57
N ILE A 158 -6.93 8.85 10.58
CA ILE A 158 -5.57 8.31 10.66
C ILE A 158 -5.34 7.83 12.10
N VAL A 159 -5.11 6.53 12.25
CA VAL A 159 -4.78 5.88 13.53
C VAL A 159 -3.30 6.07 13.84
N PHE A 160 -2.44 5.82 12.86
CA PHE A 160 -1.01 6.14 12.92
C PHE A 160 -0.43 6.46 11.54
N GLN A 161 0.70 7.15 11.55
CA GLN A 161 1.56 7.40 10.40
C GLN A 161 3.00 7.32 10.89
N GLU A 162 3.72 6.26 10.54
CA GLU A 162 5.04 5.94 11.07
C GLU A 162 5.93 5.25 10.05
N GLU A 163 7.24 5.37 10.22
CA GLU A 163 8.21 4.51 9.54
C GLU A 163 8.01 3.06 9.96
N LYS A 164 8.08 2.14 8.99
CA LYS A 164 7.82 0.72 9.19
C LYS A 164 8.67 0.12 10.32
N ASP A 165 9.98 0.36 10.29
CA ASP A 165 10.87 -0.24 11.29
C ASP A 165 10.63 0.34 12.68
N THR A 166 10.41 1.65 12.80
CA THR A 166 10.03 2.32 14.04
C THR A 166 8.73 1.75 14.60
N LEU A 167 7.74 1.55 13.75
CA LEU A 167 6.45 0.94 14.14
C LEU A 167 6.66 -0.47 14.67
N LEU A 168 7.35 -1.34 13.94
CA LEU A 168 7.60 -2.73 14.33
C LEU A 168 8.43 -2.84 15.62
N ASP A 169 9.32 -1.88 15.87
CA ASP A 169 10.14 -1.86 17.09
C ASP A 169 9.41 -1.29 18.30
N SER A 170 8.34 -0.53 18.10
CA SER A 170 7.54 0.04 19.18
C SER A 170 6.55 -0.95 19.81
N TYR A 171 6.21 -2.05 19.14
CA TYR A 171 5.27 -3.07 19.62
C TYR A 171 5.94 -4.41 19.87
N ARG A 172 5.35 -5.21 20.76
CA ARG A 172 5.73 -6.60 20.99
C ARG A 172 4.49 -7.47 21.14
N ILE A 173 4.60 -8.70 20.62
CA ILE A 173 3.69 -9.78 20.96
C ILE A 173 4.19 -10.39 22.28
N VAL A 174 3.29 -10.53 23.23
CA VAL A 174 3.56 -11.14 24.55
C VAL A 174 2.67 -12.34 24.71
N LYS A 175 3.27 -13.47 25.09
CA LYS A 175 2.57 -14.71 25.43
C LYS A 175 2.84 -15.07 26.89
N GLY A 176 1.82 -15.51 27.60
CA GLY A 176 1.95 -15.87 29.02
C GLY A 176 0.79 -16.70 29.52
N ASP A 177 0.87 -17.04 30.81
CA ASP A 177 -0.17 -17.81 31.49
C ASP A 177 -1.36 -16.93 31.84
N MET A 178 -2.55 -17.28 31.32
CA MET A 178 -3.79 -16.53 31.53
C MET A 178 -4.17 -16.41 33.02
N ARG A 179 -3.75 -17.36 33.88
CA ARG A 179 -4.01 -17.33 35.35
C ARG A 179 -3.32 -16.15 36.04
N LYS A 180 -2.30 -15.57 35.43
CA LYS A 180 -1.56 -14.39 35.94
C LYS A 180 -2.13 -13.07 35.41
N MET A 181 -3.13 -13.09 34.53
CA MET A 181 -3.75 -11.93 33.94
C MET A 181 -4.80 -11.34 34.89
N ASP A 182 -4.67 -10.07 35.20
CA ASP A 182 -5.70 -9.29 35.89
C ASP A 182 -6.14 -8.06 35.05
N GLU A 183 -7.10 -7.29 35.55
CA GLU A 183 -7.62 -6.12 34.85
C GLU A 183 -6.58 -5.01 34.67
N ASN A 184 -5.61 -4.85 35.57
CA ASN A 184 -4.57 -3.84 35.44
C ASN A 184 -3.58 -4.21 34.36
N ILE A 185 -3.22 -5.50 34.30
CA ILE A 185 -2.34 -6.03 33.27
C ILE A 185 -3.04 -5.97 31.89
N ARG A 186 -4.35 -6.27 31.81
CA ARG A 186 -5.12 -6.15 30.56
C ARG A 186 -5.01 -4.76 29.94
N LYS A 187 -5.05 -3.70 30.72
CA LYS A 187 -4.93 -2.29 30.26
C LYS A 187 -3.57 -1.93 29.64
N LEU A 188 -2.57 -2.77 29.80
CA LEU A 188 -1.26 -2.60 29.19
C LEU A 188 -1.22 -3.09 27.74
N PHE A 189 -2.24 -3.80 27.29
CA PHE A 189 -2.35 -4.36 25.94
C PHE A 189 -3.36 -3.61 25.11
N LEU A 190 -3.09 -3.53 23.82
CA LEU A 190 -4.07 -3.07 22.82
C LEU A 190 -5.12 -4.15 22.55
N ARG A 191 -4.66 -5.40 22.48
CA ARG A 191 -5.50 -6.56 22.22
C ARG A 191 -4.94 -7.77 22.96
N ILE A 192 -5.83 -8.60 23.48
CA ILE A 192 -5.49 -9.91 24.07
C ILE A 192 -6.40 -10.97 23.47
N SER A 193 -5.78 -12.07 23.05
CA SER A 193 -6.48 -13.28 22.62
C SER A 193 -6.18 -14.41 23.57
N GLU A 194 -7.21 -15.05 24.10
CA GLU A 194 -7.08 -16.25 24.95
C GLU A 194 -6.85 -17.47 24.06
N THR A 195 -5.96 -18.34 24.50
CA THR A 195 -5.62 -19.58 23.82
C THR A 195 -5.74 -20.76 24.77
N ALA A 196 -5.74 -21.98 24.24
CA ALA A 196 -5.76 -23.20 25.08
C ALA A 196 -4.55 -23.30 26.02
N TYR A 197 -3.48 -22.56 25.78
CA TYR A 197 -2.21 -22.63 26.50
C TYR A 197 -1.89 -21.34 27.32
N GLY A 198 -2.79 -20.34 27.30
CA GLY A 198 -2.58 -19.07 27.98
C GLY A 198 -3.15 -17.90 27.18
N PHE A 199 -2.42 -16.78 27.12
CA PHE A 199 -2.81 -15.63 26.31
C PHE A 199 -1.73 -15.23 25.31
N THR A 200 -2.17 -14.57 24.25
CA THR A 200 -1.31 -13.82 23.33
C THR A 200 -1.85 -12.40 23.24
N GLY A 201 -1.01 -11.40 23.47
CA GLY A 201 -1.44 -10.00 23.39
C GLY A 201 -0.40 -9.12 22.74
N ILE A 202 -0.84 -7.98 22.18
CA ILE A 202 0.04 -6.97 21.60
C ILE A 202 0.11 -5.74 22.51
N THR A 203 1.32 -5.25 22.74
CA THR A 203 1.59 -4.13 23.66
C THR A 203 2.80 -3.31 23.21
N GLN A 204 2.81 -2.02 23.58
CA GLN A 204 3.99 -1.15 23.58
C GLN A 204 4.69 -1.12 24.96
N LYS A 205 4.06 -1.69 25.99
CA LYS A 205 4.49 -1.60 27.40
C LYS A 205 5.08 -2.90 27.93
N VAL A 206 5.89 -3.56 27.11
CA VAL A 206 6.44 -4.88 27.44
C VAL A 206 7.19 -4.91 28.78
N SER A 207 7.96 -3.85 29.09
CA SER A 207 8.70 -3.77 30.37
C SER A 207 7.76 -3.69 31.58
N GLU A 208 6.62 -3.01 31.46
CA GLU A 208 5.61 -2.98 32.52
C GLU A 208 4.96 -4.36 32.69
N VAL A 209 4.60 -5.01 31.59
CA VAL A 209 4.02 -6.37 31.62
C VAL A 209 4.99 -7.35 32.29
N GLN A 210 6.29 -7.27 31.97
CA GLN A 210 7.30 -8.17 32.51
C GLN A 210 7.52 -8.00 34.03
N GLN A 211 7.25 -6.82 34.58
CA GLN A 211 7.27 -6.61 36.03
C GLN A 211 6.16 -7.39 36.75
N TYR A 212 5.00 -7.53 36.12
CA TYR A 212 3.87 -8.30 36.69
C TYR A 212 3.96 -9.80 36.38
N ILE A 213 4.43 -10.13 35.16
CA ILE A 213 4.56 -11.53 34.70
C ILE A 213 5.99 -11.73 34.17
N PRO A 214 6.95 -12.11 35.03
CA PRO A 214 8.37 -12.22 34.65
C PRO A 214 8.67 -13.27 33.57
N ASP A 215 7.89 -14.33 33.50
CA ASP A 215 8.08 -15.51 32.64
C ASP A 215 7.27 -15.45 31.34
N ILE A 216 7.12 -14.24 30.75
CA ILE A 216 6.50 -14.05 29.44
C ILE A 216 7.45 -14.40 28.30
N ILE A 217 6.86 -14.84 27.19
CA ILE A 217 7.55 -14.98 25.91
C ILE A 217 7.28 -13.70 25.10
N ILE A 218 8.33 -13.11 24.56
CA ILE A 218 8.28 -11.85 23.79
C ILE A 218 8.68 -12.17 22.35
N GLU A 219 7.83 -11.78 21.40
CA GLU A 219 8.07 -11.95 19.97
C GLU A 219 7.93 -10.61 19.24
N ARG A 220 8.57 -10.49 18.07
CA ARG A 220 8.38 -9.33 17.19
C ARG A 220 7.03 -9.45 16.49
N PRO A 221 6.20 -8.38 16.46
CA PRO A 221 4.92 -8.40 15.76
C PRO A 221 5.11 -8.31 14.24
N THR A 222 4.08 -8.73 13.51
CA THR A 222 3.90 -8.40 12.09
C THR A 222 3.15 -7.06 11.96
N ILE A 223 3.15 -6.47 10.75
CA ILE A 223 2.29 -5.30 10.45
C ILE A 223 0.82 -5.64 10.69
N GLU A 224 0.40 -6.87 10.34
CA GLU A 224 -0.97 -7.35 10.56
C GLU A 224 -1.36 -7.37 12.04
N ASP A 225 -0.47 -7.85 12.91
CA ASP A 225 -0.72 -7.87 14.36
C ASP A 225 -0.94 -6.45 14.91
N ILE A 226 -0.11 -5.49 14.47
CA ILE A 226 -0.22 -4.09 14.89
C ILE A 226 -1.52 -3.46 14.36
N MET A 227 -1.85 -3.70 13.11
CA MET A 227 -3.08 -3.22 12.48
C MET A 227 -4.31 -3.73 13.23
N LEU A 228 -4.41 -5.05 13.46
CA LEU A 228 -5.53 -5.66 14.17
C LEU A 228 -5.61 -5.19 15.63
N GLY A 229 -4.46 -5.05 16.31
CA GLY A 229 -4.39 -4.52 17.66
C GLY A 229 -4.98 -3.13 17.79
N ASN A 230 -4.71 -2.24 16.82
CA ASN A 230 -5.21 -0.86 16.83
C ASN A 230 -6.69 -0.74 16.42
N ILE A 231 -7.18 -1.60 15.50
CA ILE A 231 -8.57 -1.56 15.03
C ILE A 231 -9.53 -2.16 16.06
N GLU A 232 -9.17 -3.28 16.68
CA GLU A 232 -10.03 -4.00 17.63
C GLU A 232 -9.92 -3.45 19.05
N GLY A 233 -8.73 -3.00 19.47
CA GLY A 233 -8.50 -2.43 20.80
C GLY A 233 -9.15 -1.05 21.03
N GLY A 234 -9.56 -0.34 19.98
CA GLY A 234 -10.27 0.93 20.07
C GLY A 234 -11.80 0.82 20.18
N LYS A 235 -12.34 -0.37 20.35
CA LYS A 235 -13.80 -0.65 20.40
C LYS A 235 -14.35 -0.92 21.81
N GLU A 236 -13.54 -0.76 22.87
CA GLU A 236 -14.00 -0.86 24.27
C GLU A 236 -14.25 0.51 24.92
#